data_b822186fb2b6227e7d0d7e33cbb1a8f9
#
_entry.id   b822186fb2b6227e7d0d7e33cbb1a8f9
#
_cell.length_a   1.000
_cell.length_b   1.000
_cell.length_c   1.000
_cell.angle_alpha   90.00
_cell.angle_beta   90.00
_cell.angle_gamma   90.00
#
_symmetry.space_group_name_H-M   'P 1'
#
loop_
_entity.id
_entity.type
_entity.pdbx_description
1 polymer ?
#
loop_
_entity_poly.entity_id
_entity_poly.type
_entity_poly.pdbx_seq_one_letter_code
_entity_poly.pdbx_strand_id
1 'polypeptide(L)' 'MTTVDMLIHLHPELSTEIRAKVEKEVRDCNGVITANFDHHQHPHALIVLYNSDVVPSKQILDVARRYDPAASMVGL' A
#
# COMPACT_ATOMS: atom_id res chain seq x y z
N MET A 1 -11.31 0.33 -17.78
CA MET A 1 -10.48 0.55 -16.56
C MET A 1 -10.29 -0.77 -15.85
N THR A 2 -9.05 -1.12 -15.52
CA THR A 2 -8.75 -2.38 -14.82
C THR A 2 -8.41 -2.09 -13.37
N THR A 3 -9.30 -2.45 -12.48
CA THR A 3 -9.13 -2.25 -11.05
C THR A 3 -8.62 -3.53 -10.40
N VAL A 4 -7.53 -3.43 -9.67
CA VAL A 4 -6.84 -4.57 -9.06
C VAL A 4 -6.60 -4.29 -7.59
N ASP A 5 -6.68 -5.34 -6.77
CA ASP A 5 -6.36 -5.27 -5.34
C ASP A 5 -4.96 -5.81 -5.10
N MET A 6 -4.27 -5.22 -4.14
CA MET A 6 -3.00 -5.75 -3.64
C MET A 6 -2.88 -5.51 -2.15
N LEU A 7 -2.11 -6.37 -1.49
CA LEU A 7 -1.72 -6.17 -0.09
C LEU A 7 -0.24 -5.84 -0.03
N ILE A 8 0.11 -4.83 0.76
CA ILE A 8 1.50 -4.52 1.06
C ILE A 8 1.74 -4.84 2.53
N HIS A 9 2.59 -5.81 2.80
CA HIS A 9 2.97 -6.17 4.17
C HIS A 9 4.08 -5.27 4.65
N LEU A 10 3.84 -4.56 5.74
CA LEU A 10 4.80 -3.66 6.38
C LEU A 10 5.22 -4.25 7.72
N HIS A 11 6.34 -3.76 8.25
CA HIS A 11 6.83 -4.20 9.55
C HIS A 11 5.81 -3.88 10.63
N PRO A 12 5.43 -4.84 11.48
CA PRO A 12 4.38 -4.60 12.48
C PRO A 12 4.75 -3.58 13.55
N GLU A 13 6.03 -3.24 13.69
CA GLU A 13 6.50 -2.28 14.68
C GLU A 13 6.55 -0.84 14.16
N LEU A 14 6.12 -0.59 12.94
CA LEU A 14 6.06 0.77 12.43
C LEU A 14 5.09 1.60 13.27
N SER A 15 5.50 2.85 13.57
CA SER A 15 4.66 3.74 14.35
C SER A 15 3.38 4.10 13.59
N THR A 16 2.37 4.52 14.34
CA THR A 16 1.11 4.99 13.76
C THR A 16 1.35 6.16 12.80
N GLU A 17 2.29 7.04 13.14
CA GLU A 17 2.63 8.19 12.29
C GLU A 17 3.21 7.76 10.96
N ILE A 18 4.12 6.79 10.96
CA ILE A 18 4.73 6.28 9.73
C ILE A 18 3.67 5.56 8.89
N ARG A 19 2.81 4.77 9.52
CA ARG A 19 1.71 4.11 8.81
C ARG A 19 0.81 5.11 8.11
N ALA A 20 0.47 6.20 8.80
CA ALA A 20 -0.38 7.24 8.24
C ALA A 20 0.30 7.90 7.03
N LYS A 21 1.61 8.11 7.09
CA LYS A 21 2.36 8.68 5.98
C LYS A 21 2.39 7.75 4.78
N VAL A 22 2.63 6.47 5.00
CA VAL A 22 2.62 5.47 3.92
C VAL A 22 1.26 5.44 3.25
N GLU A 23 0.20 5.37 4.04
CA GLU A 23 -1.17 5.34 3.54
C GLU A 23 -1.46 6.57 2.68
N LYS A 24 -1.10 7.75 3.18
CA LYS A 24 -1.32 9.00 2.46
C LYS A 24 -0.54 9.05 1.15
N GLU A 25 0.74 8.70 1.18
CA GLU A 25 1.57 8.76 -0.03
C GLU A 25 1.13 7.75 -1.08
N VAL A 26 0.69 6.57 -0.66
CA VAL A 26 0.14 5.59 -1.58
C VAL A 26 -1.16 6.12 -2.20
N ARG A 27 -2.04 6.72 -1.41
CA ARG A 27 -3.28 7.33 -1.93
C ARG A 27 -2.99 8.44 -2.94
N ASP A 28 -1.92 9.19 -2.72
CA ASP A 28 -1.58 10.30 -3.59
C ASP A 28 -0.98 9.84 -4.91
N CYS A 29 -0.65 8.57 -5.07
CA CYS A 29 -0.18 8.04 -6.33
C CYS A 29 -1.28 8.12 -7.38
N ASN A 30 -0.93 8.61 -8.57
CA ASN A 30 -1.87 8.66 -9.67
C ASN A 30 -2.26 7.23 -10.07
N GLY A 31 -3.56 6.96 -10.09
CA GLY A 31 -4.08 5.63 -10.41
C GLY A 31 -4.50 4.81 -9.21
N VAL A 32 -4.15 5.23 -7.99
CA VAL A 32 -4.62 4.57 -6.77
C VAL A 32 -6.02 5.10 -6.43
N ILE A 33 -6.94 4.18 -6.21
CA ILE A 33 -8.33 4.49 -5.89
C ILE A 33 -8.52 4.57 -4.38
N THR A 34 -8.07 3.54 -3.66
CA THR A 34 -8.13 3.52 -2.19
C THR A 34 -6.87 2.88 -1.64
N ALA A 35 -6.49 3.27 -0.43
CA ALA A 35 -5.40 2.65 0.31
C ALA A 35 -5.71 2.78 1.79
N ASN A 36 -5.88 1.64 2.47
CA ASN A 36 -6.26 1.60 3.87
C ASN A 36 -5.58 0.43 4.55
N PHE A 37 -5.20 0.61 5.82
CA PHE A 37 -4.76 -0.52 6.64
C PHE A 37 -5.98 -1.34 7.09
N ASP A 38 -5.80 -2.66 7.09
CA ASP A 38 -6.80 -3.58 7.62
C ASP A 38 -6.60 -3.69 9.13
N HIS A 39 -7.49 -3.05 9.89
CA HIS A 39 -7.39 -3.04 11.35
C HIS A 39 -7.94 -4.30 12.01
N HIS A 40 -8.56 -5.21 11.24
CA HIS A 40 -9.22 -6.39 11.81
C HIS A 40 -8.39 -7.66 11.66
N GLN A 41 -7.96 -7.98 10.45
CA GLN A 41 -7.27 -9.24 10.17
C GLN A 41 -5.76 -9.06 10.06
N HIS A 42 -5.33 -8.02 9.38
CA HIS A 42 -3.91 -7.77 9.10
C HIS A 42 -3.57 -6.31 9.38
N PRO A 43 -3.43 -5.93 10.67
CA PRO A 43 -3.24 -4.52 11.03
C PRO A 43 -1.95 -3.90 10.50
N HIS A 44 -1.00 -4.71 10.04
CA HIS A 44 0.23 -4.23 9.42
C HIS A 44 0.21 -4.39 7.89
N ALA A 45 -0.92 -4.73 7.31
CA ALA A 45 -1.05 -4.85 5.86
C ALA A 45 -1.87 -3.69 5.29
N LEU A 46 -1.33 -3.06 4.27
CA LEU A 46 -2.01 -1.98 3.56
C LEU A 46 -2.76 -2.58 2.38
N ILE A 47 -4.06 -2.40 2.35
CA ILE A 47 -4.91 -2.86 1.25
C ILE A 47 -5.01 -1.72 0.24
N VAL A 48 -4.58 -1.97 -0.99
CA VAL A 48 -4.58 -0.96 -2.05
C VAL A 48 -5.46 -1.42 -3.21
N LEU A 49 -6.36 -0.54 -3.62
CA LEU A 49 -7.15 -0.72 -4.82
C LEU A 49 -6.66 0.30 -5.84
N TYR A 50 -6.24 -0.15 -7.00
CA TYR A 50 -5.62 0.73 -7.98
C TYR A 50 -5.98 0.33 -9.42
N ASN A 51 -5.79 1.28 -10.34
CA ASN A 51 -5.98 1.05 -11.77
C ASN A 51 -4.65 0.63 -12.38
N SER A 52 -4.53 -0.64 -12.75
CA SER A 52 -3.29 -1.20 -13.27
C SER A 52 -2.92 -0.66 -14.66
N ASP A 53 -3.86 -0.02 -15.34
CA ASP A 53 -3.57 0.64 -16.62
C ASP A 53 -2.85 1.97 -16.44
N VAL A 54 -2.93 2.55 -15.24
CA VAL A 54 -2.34 3.86 -14.93
C VAL A 54 -1.05 3.73 -14.13
N VAL A 55 -1.02 2.82 -13.14
CA VAL A 55 0.11 2.69 -12.24
C VAL A 55 0.49 1.21 -12.07
N PRO A 56 1.77 0.85 -12.24
CA PRO A 56 2.21 -0.51 -11.98
C PRO A 56 2.30 -0.77 -10.47
N SER A 57 2.04 -2.01 -10.06
CA SER A 57 2.10 -2.40 -8.64
C SER A 57 3.47 -2.12 -8.02
N LYS A 58 4.53 -2.29 -8.80
CA LYS A 58 5.90 -2.04 -8.31
C LYS A 58 6.09 -0.59 -7.87
N GLN A 59 5.51 0.36 -8.59
CA GLN A 59 5.61 1.77 -8.23
C GLN A 59 4.95 2.04 -6.88
N ILE A 60 3.80 1.40 -6.63
CA ILE A 60 3.10 1.53 -5.35
C ILE A 60 3.93 0.92 -4.23
N LEU A 61 4.51 -0.26 -4.48
CA LEU A 61 5.38 -0.91 -3.51
C LEU A 61 6.62 -0.06 -3.20
N ASP A 62 7.19 0.60 -4.21
CA ASP A 62 8.37 1.45 -4.03
C ASP A 62 8.06 2.62 -3.11
N VAL A 63 6.85 3.16 -3.15
CA VAL A 63 6.43 4.22 -2.24
C VAL A 63 6.43 3.72 -0.80
N ALA A 64 5.87 2.53 -0.55
CA ALA A 64 5.88 1.92 0.78
C ALA A 64 7.30 1.63 1.26
N ARG A 65 8.19 1.20 0.35
CA ARG A 65 9.58 0.88 0.70
C ARG A 65 10.43 2.08 1.07
N ARG A 66 9.97 3.28 0.81
CA ARG A 66 10.65 4.49 1.30
C ARG A 66 10.64 4.55 2.83
N TYR A 67 9.63 3.95 3.44
CA TYR A 67 9.46 3.92 4.91
C TYR A 67 9.83 2.58 5.51
N ASP A 68 9.65 1.50 4.76
CA ASP A 68 9.98 0.15 5.19
C ASP A 68 10.64 -0.60 4.02
N PRO A 69 11.97 -0.63 3.96
CA PRO A 69 12.68 -1.31 2.87
C PRO A 69 12.37 -2.81 2.75
N ALA A 70 11.87 -3.41 3.82
CA ALA A 70 11.50 -4.82 3.83
C ALA A 70 10.05 -5.06 3.42
N ALA A 71 9.31 -4.02 3.05
CA ALA A 71 7.92 -4.16 2.62
C ALA A 71 7.83 -5.12 1.44
N SER A 72 6.81 -5.97 1.47
CA SER A 72 6.55 -6.93 0.41
C SER A 72 5.09 -6.84 -0.02
N MET A 73 4.80 -7.24 -1.25
CA MET A 73 3.43 -7.23 -1.74
C MET A 73 2.94 -8.64 -2.04
N VAL A 74 1.64 -8.83 -1.86
CA VAL A 74 0.94 -10.03 -2.25
C VAL A 74 -0.23 -9.62 -3.12
N GLY A 75 -0.35 -10.22 -4.30
CA GLY A 75 -1.50 -10.01 -5.17
C GLY A 75 -2.71 -10.75 -4.62
N LEU A 76 -3.85 -10.13 -4.71
CA LEU A 76 -5.11 -10.75 -4.29
C LEU A 76 -5.87 -11.31 -5.48
#